data_9cb1718de97e42af7519090fd815bd47
#
_entry.id   9cb1718de97e42af7519090fd815bd47
#
_cell.length_a   1.000
_cell.length_b   1.000
_cell.length_c   1.000
_cell.angle_alpha   90.00
_cell.angle_beta   90.00
_cell.angle_gamma   90.00
#
_symmetry.space_group_name_H-M   'P 1'
#
loop_
_entity.id
_entity.type
_entity.pdbx_description
1 polymer ?
#
loop_
_entity_poly.entity_id
_entity_poly.type
_entity_poly.pdbx_seq_one_letter_code
_entity_poly.pdbx_strand_id
1 'polypeptide(L)'
;KNMEITKNADKATIDFSKGKVEDMTVKDKVTIKGSGDIDTMTVYVSGVTSSIRPDTVKTKDNASKPDYTDDDDDWWTPSRRKSITVTANRTGGTYRNVTVAANGVDLKDMTVLGHLYIDEKVGNGTATLTNMNISGDVYVKGGGDNSVVFENCSISGNIYVQKTSSERVALKFDENTANKLKGSVIVEGNG
;
A
#
# COMPACT_ATOMS: atom_id res chain seq x y z
N LYS A 1 1.05 9.88 -16.45
CA LYS A 1 0.25 10.62 -17.47
C LYS A 1 -0.69 11.57 -16.74
N ASN A 2 -0.88 12.78 -17.28
CA ASN A 2 -1.79 13.77 -16.71
C ASN A 2 -3.15 13.70 -17.39
N MET A 3 -4.22 13.92 -16.64
CA MET A 3 -5.60 13.95 -17.10
C MET A 3 -6.27 15.22 -16.58
N GLU A 4 -7.01 15.92 -17.42
CA GLU A 4 -7.78 17.08 -17.02
C GLU A 4 -9.23 16.94 -17.44
N ILE A 5 -10.14 17.13 -16.49
CA ILE A 5 -11.58 17.26 -16.72
C ILE A 5 -11.89 18.76 -16.66
N THR A 6 -12.16 19.32 -17.83
CA THR A 6 -12.39 20.77 -18.01
C THR A 6 -13.82 21.15 -17.65
N LYS A 7 -14.09 22.45 -17.54
CA LYS A 7 -15.43 23.00 -17.40
C LYS A 7 -16.31 22.55 -18.58
N ASN A 8 -17.60 22.41 -18.36
CA ASN A 8 -18.65 21.89 -19.26
C ASN A 8 -18.74 20.34 -19.33
N ALA A 9 -18.19 19.64 -18.37
CA ALA A 9 -18.40 18.22 -18.18
C ALA A 9 -19.55 17.89 -17.20
N ASP A 10 -20.40 18.87 -16.86
CA ASP A 10 -21.42 18.80 -15.80
C ASP A 10 -22.17 17.48 -15.81
N LYS A 11 -22.15 16.79 -14.66
CA LYS A 11 -22.75 15.46 -14.43
C LYS A 11 -22.22 14.34 -15.32
N ALA A 12 -21.13 14.53 -16.05
CA ALA A 12 -20.55 13.46 -16.84
C ALA A 12 -20.07 12.32 -15.93
N THR A 13 -20.20 11.10 -16.43
CA THR A 13 -19.57 9.93 -15.80
C THR A 13 -18.30 9.59 -16.57
N ILE A 14 -17.19 9.55 -15.86
CA ILE A 14 -15.88 9.17 -16.38
C ILE A 14 -15.60 7.74 -15.92
N ASP A 15 -15.54 6.81 -16.84
CA ASP A 15 -15.13 5.42 -16.54
C ASP A 15 -13.61 5.30 -16.69
N PHE A 16 -12.95 5.05 -15.59
CA PHE A 16 -11.51 4.84 -15.52
C PHE A 16 -11.21 3.46 -14.92
N SER A 17 -11.55 2.44 -15.66
CA SER A 17 -11.51 1.05 -15.19
C SER A 17 -10.12 0.44 -15.19
N LYS A 18 -9.16 0.98 -15.96
CA LYS A 18 -7.77 0.46 -16.04
C LYS A 18 -6.77 1.57 -16.32
N GLY A 19 -5.56 1.39 -15.80
CA GLY A 19 -4.44 2.27 -16.06
C GLY A 19 -4.07 3.13 -14.85
N LYS A 20 -3.07 4.01 -15.06
CA LYS A 20 -2.54 4.91 -14.03
C LYS A 20 -2.52 6.34 -14.53
N VAL A 21 -3.01 7.26 -13.69
CA VAL A 21 -2.92 8.71 -13.84
C VAL A 21 -2.09 9.26 -12.69
N GLU A 22 -1.01 9.97 -13.00
CA GLU A 22 -0.14 10.62 -12.01
C GLU A 22 -0.82 11.85 -11.42
N ASP A 23 -1.36 12.72 -12.30
CA ASP A 23 -2.09 13.92 -11.88
C ASP A 23 -3.43 14.00 -12.61
N MET A 24 -4.52 13.98 -11.85
CA MET A 24 -5.87 14.23 -12.34
C MET A 24 -6.36 15.59 -11.84
N THR A 25 -6.72 16.48 -12.75
CA THR A 25 -7.32 17.77 -12.44
C THR A 25 -8.82 17.75 -12.76
N VAL A 26 -9.65 18.09 -11.77
CA VAL A 26 -11.11 18.08 -11.89
C VAL A 26 -11.64 19.50 -11.71
N LYS A 27 -12.17 20.09 -12.80
CA LYS A 27 -12.70 21.46 -12.86
C LYS A 27 -14.21 21.52 -13.06
N ASP A 28 -14.89 20.38 -13.03
CA ASP A 28 -16.34 20.32 -13.11
C ASP A 28 -16.92 19.19 -12.25
N LYS A 29 -18.24 19.27 -12.03
CA LYS A 29 -18.99 18.30 -11.24
C LYS A 29 -19.21 17.02 -12.03
N VAL A 30 -18.44 15.99 -11.69
CA VAL A 30 -18.45 14.70 -12.40
C VAL A 30 -18.52 13.52 -11.44
N THR A 31 -18.91 12.38 -11.98
CA THR A 31 -18.80 11.08 -11.34
C THR A 31 -17.65 10.29 -11.97
N ILE A 32 -16.64 9.92 -11.19
CA ILE A 32 -15.51 9.11 -11.63
C ILE A 32 -15.74 7.69 -11.15
N LYS A 33 -15.79 6.73 -12.08
CA LYS A 33 -16.01 5.31 -11.78
C LYS A 33 -14.84 4.47 -12.27
N GLY A 34 -14.70 3.29 -11.67
CA GLY A 34 -13.72 2.30 -12.11
C GLY A 34 -12.73 1.90 -11.03
N SER A 35 -11.66 1.25 -11.44
CA SER A 35 -10.62 0.66 -10.57
C SER A 35 -9.20 1.03 -10.99
N GLY A 36 -9.03 2.07 -11.81
CA GLY A 36 -7.71 2.60 -12.17
C GLY A 36 -7.00 3.27 -10.99
N ASP A 37 -5.71 3.54 -11.15
CA ASP A 37 -4.88 4.21 -10.14
C ASP A 37 -4.78 5.71 -10.42
N ILE A 38 -4.94 6.53 -9.38
CA ILE A 38 -4.75 7.98 -9.43
C ILE A 38 -3.80 8.37 -8.28
N ASP A 39 -2.60 8.86 -8.61
CA ASP A 39 -1.64 9.28 -7.58
C ASP A 39 -2.09 10.60 -6.92
N THR A 40 -2.35 11.63 -7.70
CA THR A 40 -2.83 12.91 -7.21
C THR A 40 -4.11 13.34 -7.93
N MET A 41 -5.13 13.71 -7.16
CA MET A 41 -6.33 14.37 -7.70
C MET A 41 -6.42 15.79 -7.15
N THR A 42 -6.47 16.79 -8.04
CA THR A 42 -6.69 18.19 -7.69
C THR A 42 -8.10 18.60 -8.09
N VAL A 43 -8.91 19.01 -7.12
CA VAL A 43 -10.34 19.33 -7.30
C VAL A 43 -10.56 20.82 -7.11
N TYR A 44 -11.23 21.45 -8.09
CA TYR A 44 -11.56 22.87 -8.12
C TYR A 44 -13.04 23.16 -7.86
N VAL A 45 -13.89 22.13 -7.77
CA VAL A 45 -15.33 22.29 -7.57
C VAL A 45 -15.84 21.27 -6.54
N SER A 46 -16.85 21.64 -5.77
CA SER A 46 -17.52 20.74 -4.85
C SER A 46 -18.54 19.84 -5.57
N GLY A 47 -18.86 18.67 -4.97
CA GLY A 47 -19.85 17.72 -5.50
C GLY A 47 -19.29 16.78 -6.59
N VAL A 48 -17.99 16.57 -6.64
CA VAL A 48 -17.36 15.48 -7.38
C VAL A 48 -17.60 14.19 -6.62
N THR A 49 -18.06 13.15 -7.31
CA THR A 49 -18.19 11.80 -6.77
C THR A 49 -17.16 10.88 -7.37
N SER A 50 -16.56 9.98 -6.60
CA SER A 50 -15.56 9.05 -7.13
C SER A 50 -15.65 7.69 -6.45
N SER A 51 -15.59 6.61 -7.23
CA SER A 51 -15.36 5.26 -6.71
C SER A 51 -13.86 4.92 -6.59
N ILE A 52 -13.00 5.81 -7.09
CA ILE A 52 -11.54 5.67 -7.01
C ILE A 52 -11.02 6.62 -5.94
N ARG A 53 -10.21 6.11 -5.00
CA ARG A 53 -9.53 6.93 -3.98
C ARG A 53 -8.10 7.22 -4.44
N PRO A 54 -7.78 8.48 -4.78
CA PRO A 54 -6.42 8.88 -5.10
C PRO A 54 -5.49 8.75 -3.89
N ASP A 55 -4.19 8.55 -4.12
CA ASP A 55 -3.20 8.56 -3.03
C ASP A 55 -3.14 9.94 -2.34
N THR A 56 -3.27 11.00 -3.12
CA THR A 56 -3.30 12.38 -2.62
C THR A 56 -4.48 13.16 -3.21
N VAL A 57 -5.23 13.88 -2.36
CA VAL A 57 -6.28 14.80 -2.78
C VAL A 57 -5.90 16.23 -2.40
N LYS A 58 -5.87 17.13 -3.39
CA LYS A 58 -5.69 18.57 -3.22
C LYS A 58 -6.99 19.28 -3.58
N THR A 59 -7.42 20.21 -2.76
CA THR A 59 -8.59 21.06 -3.05
C THR A 59 -8.16 22.49 -3.33
N LYS A 60 -8.81 23.14 -4.27
CA LYS A 60 -8.60 24.52 -4.68
C LYS A 60 -9.95 25.25 -4.72
N ASP A 61 -9.94 26.58 -4.73
CA ASP A 61 -11.12 27.42 -4.89
C ASP A 61 -12.26 27.08 -3.91
N ASN A 62 -11.93 26.75 -2.66
CA ASN A 62 -12.87 26.30 -1.61
C ASN A 62 -13.69 25.04 -1.97
N ALA A 63 -13.22 24.26 -2.90
CA ALA A 63 -13.85 22.97 -3.21
C ALA A 63 -13.78 22.01 -2.04
N SER A 64 -14.82 21.18 -1.86
CA SER A 64 -14.77 20.03 -0.98
C SER A 64 -13.97 18.89 -1.59
N LYS A 65 -13.48 17.97 -0.76
CA LYS A 65 -12.96 16.69 -1.26
C LYS A 65 -14.08 15.93 -1.98
N PRO A 66 -13.74 15.04 -2.93
CA PRO A 66 -14.74 14.19 -3.57
C PRO A 66 -15.53 13.38 -2.54
N ASP A 67 -16.82 13.21 -2.81
CA ASP A 67 -17.64 12.23 -2.12
C ASP A 67 -17.33 10.85 -2.69
N TYR A 68 -16.86 9.96 -1.85
CA TYR A 68 -16.53 8.61 -2.28
C TYR A 68 -17.77 7.72 -2.19
N THR A 69 -18.25 7.28 -3.35
CA THR A 69 -19.30 6.25 -3.43
C THR A 69 -18.65 4.89 -3.20
N ASP A 70 -18.31 4.62 -1.96
CA ASP A 70 -17.94 3.28 -1.56
C ASP A 70 -19.27 2.49 -1.47
N ASP A 71 -19.54 1.63 -2.44
CA ASP A 71 -20.34 0.47 -2.13
C ASP A 71 -19.48 -0.37 -1.18
N ASP A 72 -19.84 -0.35 0.11
CA ASP A 72 -19.13 -1.07 1.18
C ASP A 72 -18.98 -2.58 0.94
N ASP A 73 -19.62 -3.09 -0.10
CA ASP A 73 -19.62 -4.49 -0.49
C ASP A 73 -18.38 -4.91 -1.32
N ASP A 74 -17.56 -3.97 -1.81
CA ASP A 74 -16.40 -4.27 -2.66
C ASP A 74 -15.05 -4.10 -1.93
N TRP A 75 -15.01 -4.51 -0.65
CA TRP A 75 -13.81 -4.58 0.19
C TRP A 75 -12.71 -5.49 -0.39
N TRP A 76 -13.05 -6.23 -1.44
CA TRP A 76 -12.26 -7.28 -2.07
C TRP A 76 -11.20 -6.77 -3.07
N THR A 77 -11.31 -5.55 -3.61
CA THR A 77 -10.34 -5.09 -4.62
C THR A 77 -9.09 -4.48 -3.99
N PRO A 78 -7.89 -5.05 -4.22
CA PRO A 78 -6.62 -4.55 -3.69
C PRO A 78 -6.33 -3.09 -4.03
N SER A 79 -6.76 -2.62 -5.20
CA SER A 79 -6.57 -1.24 -5.69
C SER A 79 -7.29 -0.18 -4.86
N ARG A 80 -8.34 -0.54 -4.11
CA ARG A 80 -9.11 0.39 -3.27
C ARG A 80 -8.57 0.54 -1.85
N ARG A 81 -7.67 -0.32 -1.43
CA ARG A 81 -7.11 -0.24 -0.07
C ARG A 81 -5.95 0.74 -0.01
N LYS A 82 -5.92 1.51 1.07
CA LYS A 82 -4.84 2.46 1.35
C LYS A 82 -3.53 1.71 1.62
N SER A 83 -2.44 2.19 1.03
CA SER A 83 -1.09 1.85 1.48
C SER A 83 -0.71 2.67 2.70
N ILE A 84 0.03 2.09 3.62
CA ILE A 84 0.47 2.77 4.85
C ILE A 84 1.97 2.62 5.08
N THR A 85 2.54 3.65 5.72
CA THR A 85 3.87 3.59 6.32
C THR A 85 3.71 3.56 7.84
N VAL A 86 4.36 2.59 8.48
CA VAL A 86 4.26 2.32 9.91
C VAL A 86 5.59 2.61 10.59
N THR A 87 5.55 3.45 11.61
CA THR A 87 6.71 3.83 12.42
C THR A 87 6.55 3.50 13.91
N ALA A 88 5.45 2.82 14.26
CA ALA A 88 5.15 2.34 15.60
C ALA A 88 4.32 1.06 15.52
N ASN A 89 4.18 0.34 16.62
CA ASN A 89 3.42 -0.91 16.69
C ASN A 89 1.98 -0.73 16.18
N ARG A 90 1.50 -1.71 15.45
CA ARG A 90 0.17 -1.68 14.86
C ARG A 90 -0.49 -3.05 14.84
N THR A 91 -1.79 -3.07 15.12
CA THR A 91 -2.61 -4.29 15.10
C THR A 91 -3.84 -4.09 14.23
N GLY A 92 -4.16 -5.12 13.45
CA GLY A 92 -5.38 -5.20 12.65
C GLY A 92 -5.39 -4.33 11.40
N GLY A 93 -6.39 -4.58 10.57
CA GLY A 93 -6.65 -3.84 9.36
C GLY A 93 -6.21 -4.54 8.07
N THR A 94 -6.81 -4.08 6.97
CA THR A 94 -6.50 -4.56 5.61
C THR A 94 -5.96 -3.39 4.79
N TYR A 95 -4.80 -3.58 4.18
CA TYR A 95 -4.08 -2.55 3.45
C TYR A 95 -3.66 -3.05 2.08
N ARG A 96 -3.49 -2.13 1.12
CA ARG A 96 -2.90 -2.47 -0.18
C ARG A 96 -1.44 -2.86 0.01
N ASN A 97 -0.61 -1.94 0.46
CA ASN A 97 0.78 -2.18 0.80
C ASN A 97 1.07 -1.66 2.22
N VAL A 98 2.07 -2.27 2.86
CA VAL A 98 2.55 -1.82 4.17
C VAL A 98 4.05 -1.62 4.10
N THR A 99 4.52 -0.47 4.58
CA THR A 99 5.95 -0.15 4.72
C THR A 99 6.29 0.02 6.19
N VAL A 100 7.17 -0.80 6.72
CA VAL A 100 7.75 -0.65 8.06
C VAL A 100 8.96 0.27 7.95
N ALA A 101 8.91 1.45 8.58
CA ALA A 101 9.90 2.51 8.42
C ALA A 101 10.51 2.96 9.76
N ALA A 102 10.55 2.10 10.76
CA ALA A 102 11.24 2.34 12.02
C ALA A 102 11.71 1.03 12.67
N ASN A 103 12.74 1.12 13.50
CA ASN A 103 13.23 0.02 14.31
C ASN A 103 12.23 -0.34 15.43
N GLY A 104 12.13 -1.63 15.74
CA GLY A 104 11.35 -2.16 16.86
C GLY A 104 9.84 -2.15 16.62
N VAL A 105 9.40 -2.08 15.38
CA VAL A 105 7.97 -2.12 15.05
C VAL A 105 7.44 -3.55 15.08
N ASP A 106 6.35 -3.74 15.81
CA ASP A 106 5.55 -4.96 15.83
C ASP A 106 4.25 -4.76 15.04
N LEU A 107 4.03 -5.59 14.02
CA LEU A 107 2.78 -5.66 13.27
C LEU A 107 2.05 -6.95 13.60
N LYS A 108 0.73 -6.85 13.90
CA LYS A 108 -0.08 -8.02 14.29
C LYS A 108 -1.43 -8.03 13.59
N ASP A 109 -1.89 -9.24 13.25
CA ASP A 109 -3.26 -9.49 12.78
C ASP A 109 -3.67 -8.63 11.57
N MET A 110 -2.77 -8.41 10.61
CA MET A 110 -3.01 -7.55 9.46
C MET A 110 -3.07 -8.35 8.17
N THR A 111 -3.87 -7.86 7.22
CA THR A 111 -3.91 -8.35 5.84
C THR A 111 -3.29 -7.32 4.90
N VAL A 112 -2.31 -7.77 4.10
CA VAL A 112 -1.63 -6.99 3.06
C VAL A 112 -1.99 -7.60 1.71
N LEU A 113 -2.81 -6.92 0.93
CA LEU A 113 -3.32 -7.40 -0.36
C LEU A 113 -2.28 -7.28 -1.49
N GLY A 114 -1.30 -6.41 -1.33
CA GLY A 114 -0.15 -6.24 -2.20
C GLY A 114 1.14 -6.64 -1.49
N HIS A 115 2.09 -5.72 -1.43
CA HIS A 115 3.45 -5.98 -0.96
C HIS A 115 3.71 -5.41 0.42
N LEU A 116 4.60 -6.09 1.17
CA LEU A 116 5.14 -5.60 2.44
C LEU A 116 6.60 -5.18 2.23
N TYR A 117 6.97 -4.03 2.76
CA TYR A 117 8.31 -3.46 2.68
C TYR A 117 8.88 -3.26 4.09
N ILE A 118 10.04 -3.81 4.35
CA ILE A 118 10.89 -3.48 5.49
C ILE A 118 11.91 -2.47 4.99
N ASP A 119 11.66 -1.19 5.25
CA ASP A 119 12.39 -0.05 4.69
C ASP A 119 13.82 0.06 5.27
N GLU A 120 14.72 0.71 4.56
CA GLU A 120 16.08 0.99 4.99
C GLU A 120 16.16 1.74 6.32
N LYS A 121 15.11 2.50 6.66
CA LYS A 121 14.98 3.23 7.93
C LYS A 121 14.89 2.34 9.16
N VAL A 122 14.60 1.05 9.00
CA VAL A 122 14.73 0.06 10.08
C VAL A 122 16.20 -0.10 10.48
N GLY A 123 17.12 0.22 9.57
CA GLY A 123 18.57 0.17 9.81
C GLY A 123 19.01 -1.25 10.17
N ASN A 124 19.78 -1.39 11.24
CA ASN A 124 20.18 -2.68 11.84
C ASN A 124 19.23 -3.13 12.97
N GLY A 125 18.03 -2.55 12.98
CA GLY A 125 17.03 -2.81 13.98
C GLY A 125 16.20 -4.08 13.73
N THR A 126 15.03 -4.12 14.32
CA THR A 126 14.12 -5.26 14.30
C THR A 126 12.75 -4.88 13.76
N ALA A 127 12.04 -5.84 13.17
CA ALA A 127 10.63 -5.78 12.88
C ALA A 127 10.01 -7.16 13.16
N THR A 128 8.93 -7.20 13.90
CA THR A 128 8.20 -8.44 14.20
C THR A 128 6.84 -8.42 13.50
N LEU A 129 6.53 -9.51 12.85
CA LEU A 129 5.33 -9.70 12.05
C LEU A 129 4.61 -10.94 12.58
N THR A 130 3.46 -10.76 13.21
CA THR A 130 2.71 -11.85 13.83
C THR A 130 1.31 -11.96 13.21
N ASN A 131 0.88 -13.16 12.83
CA ASN A 131 -0.44 -13.44 12.24
C ASN A 131 -0.73 -12.58 10.98
N MET A 132 0.28 -12.34 10.15
CA MET A 132 0.11 -11.54 8.94
C MET A 132 -0.36 -12.41 7.77
N ASN A 133 -1.26 -11.86 6.95
CA ASN A 133 -1.63 -12.46 5.67
C ASN A 133 -1.17 -11.54 4.54
N ILE A 134 -0.15 -11.96 3.78
CA ILE A 134 0.50 -11.16 2.74
C ILE A 134 0.30 -11.85 1.40
N SER A 135 -0.48 -11.21 0.50
CA SER A 135 -0.83 -11.77 -0.81
C SER A 135 0.26 -11.56 -1.86
N GLY A 136 1.06 -10.49 -1.74
CA GLY A 136 2.17 -10.19 -2.64
C GLY A 136 3.53 -10.58 -2.06
N ASP A 137 4.55 -9.88 -2.52
CA ASP A 137 5.94 -10.10 -2.13
C ASP A 137 6.30 -9.33 -0.85
N VAL A 138 7.40 -9.76 -0.21
CA VAL A 138 8.03 -9.05 0.90
C VAL A 138 9.41 -8.56 0.45
N TYR A 139 9.67 -7.28 0.62
CA TYR A 139 10.96 -6.65 0.29
C TYR A 139 11.66 -6.22 1.57
N VAL A 140 12.83 -6.79 1.84
CA VAL A 140 13.63 -6.53 3.03
C VAL A 140 14.87 -5.72 2.68
N LYS A 141 14.86 -4.43 3.01
CA LYS A 141 15.96 -3.49 2.78
C LYS A 141 16.64 -3.04 4.08
N GLY A 142 15.97 -3.24 5.20
CA GLY A 142 16.48 -2.97 6.54
C GLY A 142 16.45 -4.21 7.42
N GLY A 143 17.00 -4.11 8.61
CA GLY A 143 17.09 -5.18 9.58
C GLY A 143 18.54 -5.52 9.96
N GLY A 144 18.77 -6.17 11.10
CA GLY A 144 20.06 -6.59 11.63
C GLY A 144 20.15 -8.09 11.94
N ASP A 145 21.07 -8.50 12.80
CA ASP A 145 21.35 -9.92 13.09
C ASP A 145 20.18 -10.72 13.72
N ASN A 146 19.18 -10.05 14.28
CA ASN A 146 18.02 -10.71 14.90
C ASN A 146 16.67 -10.15 14.41
N SER A 147 16.55 -9.79 13.14
CA SER A 147 15.85 -8.57 12.88
C SER A 147 14.50 -8.63 12.21
N VAL A 148 14.23 -9.54 11.33
CA VAL A 148 12.89 -9.65 10.74
C VAL A 148 12.30 -10.99 11.11
N VAL A 149 11.35 -10.95 12.02
CA VAL A 149 10.72 -12.13 12.59
C VAL A 149 9.33 -12.30 12.01
N PHE A 150 9.04 -13.47 11.50
CA PHE A 150 7.74 -13.85 10.96
C PHE A 150 7.16 -14.98 11.83
N GLU A 151 6.05 -14.70 12.52
CA GLU A 151 5.36 -15.63 13.40
C GLU A 151 3.94 -15.87 12.91
N ASN A 152 3.62 -17.11 12.58
CA ASN A 152 2.31 -17.52 12.06
C ASN A 152 1.83 -16.71 10.86
N CYS A 153 2.75 -16.30 10.00
CA CYS A 153 2.45 -15.51 8.81
C CYS A 153 2.14 -16.40 7.60
N SER A 154 1.25 -15.94 6.73
CA SER A 154 1.01 -16.52 5.41
C SER A 154 1.53 -15.56 4.34
N ILE A 155 2.44 -16.03 3.48
CA ILE A 155 3.07 -15.21 2.43
C ILE A 155 2.88 -15.93 1.10
N SER A 156 2.15 -15.31 0.17
CA SER A 156 1.84 -15.91 -1.13
C SER A 156 2.89 -15.61 -2.19
N GLY A 157 3.62 -14.51 -2.07
CA GLY A 157 4.71 -14.10 -2.96
C GLY A 157 6.09 -14.52 -2.48
N ASN A 158 7.12 -13.94 -3.07
CA ASN A 158 8.52 -14.15 -2.71
C ASN A 158 8.96 -13.20 -1.59
N ILE A 159 10.06 -13.54 -0.93
CA ILE A 159 10.77 -12.65 -0.01
C ILE A 159 12.09 -12.25 -0.67
N TYR A 160 12.23 -10.97 -1.01
CA TYR A 160 13.42 -10.40 -1.60
C TYR A 160 14.27 -9.73 -0.51
N VAL A 161 15.47 -10.20 -0.29
CA VAL A 161 16.44 -9.58 0.61
C VAL A 161 17.32 -8.65 -0.22
N GLN A 162 17.09 -7.34 -0.09
CA GLN A 162 17.69 -6.28 -0.90
C GLN A 162 18.55 -5.31 -0.04
N LYS A 163 19.00 -5.74 1.12
CA LYS A 163 19.84 -4.91 1.98
C LYS A 163 21.19 -4.69 1.31
N THR A 164 21.59 -3.43 1.16
CA THR A 164 22.82 -3.02 0.47
C THR A 164 23.96 -2.66 1.45
N SER A 165 23.66 -2.49 2.74
CA SER A 165 24.70 -2.25 3.76
C SER A 165 25.53 -3.51 4.01
N SER A 166 26.75 -3.34 4.48
CA SER A 166 27.68 -4.44 4.78
C SER A 166 27.27 -5.31 5.98
N GLU A 167 26.19 -4.95 6.67
CA GLU A 167 25.74 -5.65 7.86
C GLU A 167 24.65 -6.68 7.50
N ARG A 168 24.65 -7.78 8.20
CA ARG A 168 23.75 -8.90 7.97
C ARG A 168 22.30 -8.54 8.29
N VAL A 169 21.37 -9.21 7.64
CA VAL A 169 19.97 -9.28 8.02
C VAL A 169 19.61 -10.74 8.30
N ALA A 170 19.06 -11.03 9.47
CA ALA A 170 18.51 -12.34 9.76
C ALA A 170 17.00 -12.33 9.58
N LEU A 171 16.51 -13.28 8.79
CA LEU A 171 15.08 -13.60 8.69
C LEU A 171 14.81 -14.79 9.58
N LYS A 172 13.86 -14.66 10.49
CA LYS A 172 13.44 -15.75 11.37
C LYS A 172 12.00 -16.14 11.04
N PHE A 173 11.79 -17.41 10.82
CA PHE A 173 10.48 -17.99 10.56
C PHE A 173 10.18 -19.02 11.64
N ASP A 174 8.96 -18.97 12.19
CA ASP A 174 8.43 -20.10 12.92
C ASP A 174 7.98 -21.22 11.95
N GLU A 175 7.70 -22.41 12.48
CA GLU A 175 7.29 -23.55 11.69
C GLU A 175 5.99 -23.26 10.89
N ASN A 176 5.05 -22.57 11.51
CA ASN A 176 3.78 -22.21 10.87
C ASN A 176 3.99 -21.29 9.66
N THR A 177 4.88 -20.30 9.75
CA THR A 177 5.20 -19.40 8.65
C THR A 177 5.96 -20.15 7.56
N ALA A 178 6.94 -20.98 7.91
CA ALA A 178 7.71 -21.77 6.94
C ALA A 178 6.79 -22.67 6.09
N ASN A 179 5.78 -23.28 6.70
CA ASN A 179 4.79 -24.11 6.01
C ASN A 179 3.78 -23.30 5.16
N LYS A 180 3.61 -22.02 5.40
CA LYS A 180 2.66 -21.12 4.69
C LYS A 180 3.35 -20.18 3.69
N LEU A 181 4.67 -20.21 3.57
CA LEU A 181 5.40 -19.51 2.53
C LEU A 181 5.26 -20.25 1.20
N LYS A 182 4.59 -19.64 0.23
CA LYS A 182 4.37 -20.25 -1.09
C LYS A 182 5.46 -19.91 -2.09
N GLY A 183 6.12 -18.77 -1.91
CA GLY A 183 7.22 -18.31 -2.76
C GLY A 183 8.58 -18.75 -2.25
N SER A 184 9.61 -18.12 -2.76
CA SER A 184 11.02 -18.36 -2.43
C SER A 184 11.60 -17.19 -1.66
N VAL A 185 12.69 -17.44 -0.90
CA VAL A 185 13.54 -16.39 -0.35
C VAL A 185 14.67 -16.16 -1.35
N ILE A 186 14.78 -14.93 -1.85
CA ILE A 186 15.73 -14.51 -2.88
C ILE A 186 16.64 -13.44 -2.30
N VAL A 187 17.94 -13.69 -2.28
CA VAL A 187 18.93 -12.73 -1.79
C VAL A 187 19.55 -12.01 -2.99
N GLU A 188 19.31 -10.69 -3.06
CA GLU A 188 19.77 -9.82 -4.15
C GLU A 188 20.80 -8.77 -3.69
N GLY A 189 20.97 -8.60 -2.38
CA GLY A 189 21.88 -7.65 -1.77
C GLY A 189 23.17 -8.30 -1.27
N ASN A 190 24.03 -7.50 -0.64
CA ASN A 190 25.30 -7.94 -0.02
C ASN A 190 25.11 -8.47 1.41
N GLY A 191 23.87 -8.77 1.80
CA GLY A 191 23.52 -9.22 3.14
C GLY A 191 23.83 -10.66 3.45
#